data_3b3a0c1f49d878c9d31b559615841ae5
#
_entry.id   3b3a0c1f49d878c9d31b559615841ae5
#
_cell.length_a   1.000
_cell.length_b   1.000
_cell.length_c   1.000
_cell.angle_alpha   90.00
_cell.angle_beta   90.00
_cell.angle_gamma   90.00
#
_symmetry.space_group_name_H-M   'P 1'
#
loop_
_entity.id
_entity.type
_entity.pdbx_description
1 polymer ?
#
loop_
_entity_poly.entity_id
_entity_poly.type
_entity_poly.pdbx_seq_one_letter_code
_entity_poly.pdbx_strand_id
1 'polypeptide(L)'
;MTSPARKKIKWKYYVNYAVVGALTVLFGILSVASGLDQGTQFLLEKIGISIILAVSLSLVVGFLGELSLGHAGFMCVGAYLGGKLSVVLVRAMGNGIPALLLSVLVGGIVAALCGVVIGLPALRLKGDYLAIVTLAFGEIVKSVFQNTNQETFGGALGMATPRYDRNTLFILEFVLVLVTLAVVQNLIRSRHGRAITAIRDSEIAARATGINVTKYKLLVFTVSAFFAGVAGVLYSYGNNMVQSAKFGYNYSIEILVMVVLGGMGSINGSIIAAALITFLNLKLATVLTGNLAVLQNMVYALVLILIVIYNNAPALKGFREKYNLRRLIDRLFRHRKDPAFVREDEASWERIPTKIEMDELLSVDLRPGEYPEGEIPEKPDKKTDGKESR
;
A
#
# COMPACT_ATOMS: atom_id res chain seq x y z
N MET A 1 -7.27 32.47 31.99
CA MET A 1 -6.78 31.07 31.97
C MET A 1 -7.76 30.26 31.15
N THR A 2 -7.51 30.08 29.87
CA THR A 2 -8.34 29.29 28.94
C THR A 2 -7.94 27.83 29.07
N SER A 3 -8.90 26.99 29.44
CA SER A 3 -8.72 25.52 29.56
C SER A 3 -8.22 24.93 28.22
N PRO A 4 -7.23 24.02 28.23
CA PRO A 4 -6.76 23.43 26.99
C PRO A 4 -7.87 22.58 26.36
N ALA A 5 -8.30 22.94 25.16
CA ALA A 5 -9.30 22.22 24.41
C ALA A 5 -8.87 20.74 24.27
N ARG A 6 -9.59 19.83 24.90
CA ARG A 6 -9.40 18.38 24.75
C ARG A 6 -9.50 18.04 23.27
N LYS A 7 -8.37 17.65 22.64
CA LYS A 7 -8.33 17.13 21.27
C LYS A 7 -9.29 15.93 21.20
N LYS A 8 -10.43 16.10 20.53
CA LYS A 8 -11.35 15.00 20.25
C LYS A 8 -10.57 13.93 19.46
N ILE A 9 -10.35 12.78 20.10
CA ILE A 9 -9.71 11.62 19.47
C ILE A 9 -10.60 11.21 18.29
N LYS A 10 -10.09 11.37 17.07
CA LYS A 10 -10.84 10.97 15.86
C LYS A 10 -10.82 9.46 15.76
N TRP A 11 -11.81 8.79 16.31
CA TRP A 11 -12.02 7.32 16.31
C TRP A 11 -11.77 6.66 14.95
N LYS A 12 -12.04 7.36 13.87
CA LYS A 12 -11.80 6.92 12.49
C LYS A 12 -10.36 6.47 12.21
N TYR A 13 -9.39 6.91 13.01
CA TYR A 13 -7.98 6.57 12.85
C TYR A 13 -7.58 5.25 13.50
N TYR A 14 -8.36 4.80 14.49
CA TYR A 14 -8.07 3.58 15.25
C TYR A 14 -8.83 2.37 14.74
N VAL A 15 -9.82 2.58 13.86
CA VAL A 15 -10.66 1.49 13.30
C VAL A 15 -9.80 0.41 12.63
N ASN A 16 -8.76 0.79 11.89
CA ASN A 16 -7.90 -0.18 11.20
C ASN A 16 -7.13 -1.05 12.19
N TYR A 17 -6.58 -0.44 13.24
CA TYR A 17 -5.87 -1.19 14.29
C TYR A 17 -6.83 -2.10 15.05
N ALA A 18 -8.03 -1.59 15.34
CA ALA A 18 -9.05 -2.37 16.01
C ALA A 18 -9.52 -3.57 15.17
N VAL A 19 -9.74 -3.38 13.88
CA VAL A 19 -10.16 -4.46 12.96
C VAL A 19 -9.06 -5.51 12.81
N VAL A 20 -7.82 -5.09 12.48
CA VAL A 20 -6.71 -6.03 12.34
C VAL A 20 -6.39 -6.70 13.69
N GLY A 21 -6.40 -5.94 14.81
CA GLY A 21 -6.18 -6.48 16.14
C GLY A 21 -7.27 -7.46 16.56
N ALA A 22 -8.54 -7.15 16.30
CA ALA A 22 -9.67 -8.05 16.59
C ALA A 22 -9.57 -9.33 15.75
N LEU A 23 -9.21 -9.24 14.46
CA LEU A 23 -8.97 -10.40 13.62
C LEU A 23 -7.80 -11.24 14.13
N THR A 24 -6.72 -10.62 14.57
CA THR A 24 -5.56 -11.30 15.16
C THR A 24 -5.95 -12.09 16.41
N VAL A 25 -6.70 -11.46 17.32
CA VAL A 25 -7.18 -12.11 18.56
C VAL A 25 -8.17 -13.22 18.22
N LEU A 26 -9.13 -12.98 17.32
CA LEU A 26 -10.12 -13.98 16.92
C LEU A 26 -9.46 -15.23 16.34
N PHE A 27 -8.59 -15.05 15.35
CA PHE A 27 -7.90 -16.16 14.69
C PHE A 27 -6.87 -16.82 15.61
N GLY A 28 -6.21 -16.05 16.49
CA GLY A 28 -5.32 -16.59 17.51
C GLY A 28 -6.06 -17.50 18.47
N ILE A 29 -7.22 -17.09 18.98
CA ILE A 29 -8.08 -17.93 19.85
C ILE A 29 -8.57 -19.16 19.08
N LEU A 30 -9.03 -19.01 17.83
CA LEU A 30 -9.46 -20.14 17.00
C LEU A 30 -8.31 -21.13 16.75
N SER A 31 -7.10 -20.63 16.51
CA SER A 31 -5.92 -21.47 16.28
C SER A 31 -5.58 -22.34 17.50
N VAL A 32 -5.72 -21.78 18.71
CA VAL A 32 -5.41 -22.48 19.95
C VAL A 32 -6.56 -23.36 20.42
N ALA A 33 -7.82 -22.89 20.27
CA ALA A 33 -8.99 -23.57 20.87
C ALA A 33 -9.58 -24.67 19.98
N SER A 34 -9.60 -24.51 18.64
CA SER A 34 -10.30 -25.41 17.73
C SER A 34 -9.41 -26.17 16.74
N GLY A 35 -8.09 -25.97 16.80
CA GLY A 35 -7.15 -26.62 15.88
C GLY A 35 -7.48 -26.28 14.43
N LEU A 36 -7.22 -25.03 14.01
CA LEU A 36 -7.39 -24.66 12.60
C LEU A 36 -6.66 -25.65 11.70
N ASP A 37 -7.31 -26.07 10.62
CA ASP A 37 -6.71 -26.90 9.59
C ASP A 37 -5.38 -26.27 9.09
N GLN A 38 -4.36 -27.12 8.88
CA GLN A 38 -3.02 -26.68 8.47
C GLN A 38 -3.05 -25.83 7.20
N GLY A 39 -4.00 -26.14 6.28
CA GLY A 39 -4.20 -25.35 5.07
C GLY A 39 -4.68 -23.94 5.32
N THR A 40 -5.60 -23.77 6.29
CA THR A 40 -6.13 -22.46 6.69
C THR A 40 -5.08 -21.63 7.41
N GLN A 41 -4.27 -22.24 8.29
CA GLN A 41 -3.15 -21.54 8.94
C GLN A 41 -2.13 -21.05 7.91
N PHE A 42 -1.75 -21.89 6.96
CA PHE A 42 -0.84 -21.51 5.87
C PHE A 42 -1.40 -20.37 5.01
N LEU A 43 -2.70 -20.39 4.72
CA LEU A 43 -3.38 -19.30 4.01
C LEU A 43 -3.26 -17.98 4.76
N LEU A 44 -3.52 -17.99 6.07
CA LEU A 44 -3.48 -16.79 6.91
C LEU A 44 -2.06 -16.25 7.04
N GLU A 45 -1.05 -17.11 7.19
CA GLU A 45 0.37 -16.73 7.16
C GLU A 45 0.73 -16.01 5.85
N LYS A 46 0.31 -16.56 4.71
CA LYS A 46 0.54 -15.92 3.42
C LYS A 46 -0.16 -14.59 3.27
N ILE A 47 -1.38 -14.46 3.81
CA ILE A 47 -2.12 -13.20 3.82
C ILE A 47 -1.38 -12.15 4.67
N GLY A 48 -0.87 -12.52 5.85
CA GLY A 48 -0.12 -11.61 6.71
C GLY A 48 1.15 -11.07 6.03
N ILE A 49 1.95 -11.96 5.43
CA ILE A 49 3.15 -11.60 4.66
C ILE A 49 2.77 -10.65 3.50
N SER A 50 1.73 -10.97 2.75
CA SER A 50 1.27 -10.15 1.62
C SER A 50 0.77 -8.79 2.06
N ILE A 51 0.13 -8.67 3.24
CA ILE A 51 -0.28 -7.38 3.81
C ILE A 51 0.95 -6.53 4.14
N ILE A 52 1.99 -7.10 4.78
CA ILE A 52 3.23 -6.36 5.07
C ILE A 52 3.85 -5.85 3.77
N LEU A 53 3.95 -6.69 2.75
CA LEU A 53 4.51 -6.33 1.44
C LEU A 53 3.69 -5.24 0.74
N ALA A 54 2.37 -5.40 0.68
CA ALA A 54 1.50 -4.43 0.03
C ALA A 54 1.50 -3.07 0.76
N VAL A 55 1.44 -3.07 2.10
CA VAL A 55 1.48 -1.84 2.90
C VAL A 55 2.83 -1.15 2.78
N SER A 56 3.94 -1.89 2.79
CA SER A 56 5.28 -1.31 2.62
C SER A 56 5.50 -0.77 1.21
N LEU A 57 5.06 -1.46 0.17
CA LEU A 57 5.14 -0.97 -1.21
C LEU A 57 4.21 0.23 -1.44
N SER A 58 3.06 0.29 -0.76
CA SER A 58 2.13 1.42 -0.87
C SER A 58 2.75 2.75 -0.43
N LEU A 59 3.78 2.74 0.43
CA LEU A 59 4.56 3.93 0.78
C LEU A 59 5.26 4.53 -0.45
N VAL A 60 5.86 3.68 -1.28
CA VAL A 60 6.61 4.11 -2.46
C VAL A 60 5.65 4.45 -3.60
N VAL A 61 4.77 3.51 -3.97
CA VAL A 61 3.89 3.66 -5.14
C VAL A 61 2.70 4.58 -4.84
N GLY A 62 2.08 4.42 -3.67
CA GLY A 62 0.83 5.12 -3.34
C GLY A 62 1.04 6.53 -2.79
N PHE A 63 1.98 6.71 -1.88
CA PHE A 63 2.18 7.98 -1.17
C PHE A 63 3.31 8.82 -1.74
N LEU A 64 4.41 8.22 -2.21
CA LEU A 64 5.50 8.95 -2.87
C LEU A 64 5.24 9.14 -4.37
N GLY A 65 4.46 8.23 -5.00
CA GLY A 65 4.14 8.28 -6.43
C GLY A 65 5.23 7.74 -7.35
N GLU A 66 6.20 6.99 -6.80
CA GLU A 66 7.30 6.41 -7.57
C GLU A 66 7.05 4.92 -7.83
N LEU A 67 7.14 4.50 -9.08
CA LEU A 67 6.95 3.08 -9.44
C LEU A 67 8.20 2.28 -9.10
N SER A 68 8.05 1.23 -8.29
CA SER A 68 9.14 0.30 -7.94
C SER A 68 8.71 -1.15 -8.18
N LEU A 69 9.53 -1.89 -8.93
CA LEU A 69 9.35 -3.31 -9.25
C LEU A 69 10.40 -4.21 -8.57
N GLY A 70 11.20 -3.66 -7.65
CA GLY A 70 12.26 -4.39 -6.95
C GLY A 70 11.87 -4.94 -5.59
N HIS A 71 10.60 -4.88 -5.21
CA HIS A 71 10.16 -5.19 -3.84
C HIS A 71 10.42 -6.65 -3.45
N ALA A 72 10.22 -7.60 -4.38
CA ALA A 72 10.58 -9.00 -4.19
C ALA A 72 12.10 -9.22 -3.99
N GLY A 73 12.94 -8.35 -4.56
CA GLY A 73 14.38 -8.37 -4.33
C GLY A 73 14.76 -8.06 -2.88
N PHE A 74 14.16 -7.03 -2.27
CA PHE A 74 14.34 -6.73 -0.84
C PHE A 74 13.82 -7.84 0.06
N MET A 75 12.68 -8.42 -0.30
CA MET A 75 12.16 -9.61 0.39
C MET A 75 13.13 -10.79 0.28
N CYS A 76 13.72 -11.03 -0.88
CA CYS A 76 14.73 -12.07 -1.11
C CYS A 76 15.95 -11.88 -0.21
N VAL A 77 16.50 -10.66 -0.15
CA VAL A 77 17.62 -10.31 0.75
C VAL A 77 17.29 -10.66 2.21
N GLY A 78 16.11 -10.22 2.69
CA GLY A 78 15.64 -10.53 4.04
C GLY A 78 15.48 -12.02 4.28
N ALA A 79 14.85 -12.75 3.34
CA ALA A 79 14.62 -14.19 3.45
C ALA A 79 15.92 -15.00 3.52
N TYR A 80 16.91 -14.67 2.70
CA TYR A 80 18.18 -15.39 2.68
C TYR A 80 19.09 -15.01 3.83
N LEU A 81 19.35 -13.72 4.06
CA LEU A 81 20.30 -13.30 5.09
C LEU A 81 19.70 -13.43 6.50
N GLY A 82 18.44 -13.04 6.68
CA GLY A 82 17.73 -13.28 7.93
C GLY A 82 17.47 -14.76 8.18
N GLY A 83 17.11 -15.53 7.15
CA GLY A 83 16.96 -16.98 7.22
C GLY A 83 18.26 -17.71 7.57
N LYS A 84 19.41 -17.31 7.00
CA LYS A 84 20.72 -17.87 7.37
C LYS A 84 21.08 -17.55 8.82
N LEU A 85 20.84 -16.32 9.25
CA LEU A 85 21.03 -15.92 10.64
C LEU A 85 20.14 -16.73 11.58
N SER A 86 18.90 -17.01 11.18
CA SER A 86 17.98 -17.83 11.98
C SER A 86 18.53 -19.24 12.24
N VAL A 87 19.16 -19.87 11.22
CA VAL A 87 19.81 -21.18 11.38
C VAL A 87 20.91 -21.13 12.45
N VAL A 88 21.70 -20.06 12.45
CA VAL A 88 22.79 -19.87 13.42
C VAL A 88 22.24 -19.62 14.83
N LEU A 89 21.25 -18.71 14.93
CA LEU A 89 20.66 -18.33 16.22
C LEU A 89 19.89 -19.48 16.87
N VAL A 90 19.17 -20.27 16.09
CA VAL A 90 18.47 -21.46 16.61
C VAL A 90 19.45 -22.51 17.15
N ARG A 91 20.63 -22.67 16.54
CA ARG A 91 21.70 -23.54 17.05
C ARG A 91 22.32 -23.02 18.36
N ALA A 92 22.41 -21.67 18.50
CA ALA A 92 23.06 -21.05 19.66
C ALA A 92 22.10 -20.85 20.85
N MET A 93 20.86 -20.43 20.60
CA MET A 93 19.90 -20.00 21.62
C MET A 93 18.65 -20.90 21.69
N GLY A 94 18.55 -21.91 20.83
CA GLY A 94 17.35 -22.74 20.69
C GLY A 94 16.27 -22.06 19.81
N ASN A 95 15.22 -22.83 19.51
CA ASN A 95 14.11 -22.38 18.65
C ASN A 95 13.09 -21.56 19.46
N GLY A 96 13.48 -20.35 19.85
CA GLY A 96 12.67 -19.46 20.70
C GLY A 96 12.30 -18.15 20.01
N ILE A 97 11.31 -17.45 20.59
CA ILE A 97 10.86 -16.11 20.14
C ILE A 97 12.02 -15.10 20.00
N PRO A 98 13.05 -15.07 20.91
CA PRO A 98 14.17 -14.15 20.78
C PRO A 98 14.98 -14.35 19.49
N ALA A 99 15.25 -15.63 19.12
CA ALA A 99 15.99 -15.94 17.89
C ALA A 99 15.23 -15.46 16.63
N LEU A 100 13.90 -15.64 16.62
CA LEU A 100 13.04 -15.18 15.53
C LEU A 100 13.01 -13.65 15.43
N LEU A 101 12.77 -12.95 16.55
CA LEU A 101 12.75 -11.47 16.57
C LEU A 101 14.07 -10.87 16.13
N LEU A 102 15.20 -11.44 16.57
CA LEU A 102 16.52 -10.97 16.17
C LEU A 102 16.75 -11.21 14.67
N SER A 103 16.35 -12.37 14.13
CA SER A 103 16.43 -12.67 12.70
C SER A 103 15.60 -11.70 11.87
N VAL A 104 14.37 -11.39 12.30
CA VAL A 104 13.46 -10.44 11.66
C VAL A 104 14.07 -9.03 11.66
N LEU A 105 14.60 -8.59 12.81
CA LEU A 105 15.23 -7.27 12.91
C LEU A 105 16.45 -7.14 11.99
N VAL A 106 17.35 -8.10 12.04
CA VAL A 106 18.58 -8.08 11.23
C VAL A 106 18.26 -8.22 9.74
N GLY A 107 17.35 -9.13 9.36
CA GLY A 107 16.92 -9.28 7.97
C GLY A 107 16.29 -8.01 7.42
N GLY A 108 15.47 -7.31 8.24
CA GLY A 108 14.91 -6.01 7.90
C GLY A 108 15.96 -4.92 7.76
N ILE A 109 16.93 -4.84 8.68
CA ILE A 109 18.03 -3.87 8.62
C ILE A 109 18.90 -4.08 7.38
N VAL A 110 19.26 -5.33 7.06
CA VAL A 110 20.06 -5.62 5.87
C VAL A 110 19.33 -5.28 4.59
N ALA A 111 18.04 -5.59 4.50
CA ALA A 111 17.22 -5.17 3.37
C ALA A 111 17.11 -3.64 3.26
N ALA A 112 17.00 -2.93 4.40
CA ALA A 112 17.02 -1.46 4.45
C ALA A 112 18.34 -0.89 3.97
N LEU A 113 19.48 -1.46 4.36
CA LEU A 113 20.81 -1.07 3.88
C LEU A 113 20.93 -1.26 2.37
N CYS A 114 20.49 -2.40 1.83
CA CYS A 114 20.38 -2.60 0.39
C CYS A 114 19.46 -1.55 -0.26
N GLY A 115 18.36 -1.19 0.41
CA GLY A 115 17.45 -0.11 -0.02
C GLY A 115 18.16 1.24 -0.10
N VAL A 116 19.04 1.57 0.85
CA VAL A 116 19.85 2.81 0.80
C VAL A 116 20.84 2.76 -0.35
N VAL A 117 21.60 1.65 -0.50
CA VAL A 117 22.62 1.49 -1.53
C VAL A 117 22.03 1.63 -2.94
N ILE A 118 20.91 0.98 -3.18
CA ILE A 118 20.22 1.04 -4.48
C ILE A 118 19.42 2.34 -4.63
N GLY A 119 18.81 2.80 -3.55
CA GLY A 119 17.99 4.03 -3.57
C GLY A 119 18.79 5.28 -3.94
N LEU A 120 20.05 5.39 -3.50
CA LEU A 120 20.88 6.56 -3.80
C LEU A 120 21.04 6.82 -5.31
N PRO A 121 21.44 5.86 -6.15
CA PRO A 121 21.50 6.05 -7.60
C PRO A 121 20.11 6.00 -8.26
N ALA A 122 19.24 5.06 -7.85
CA ALA A 122 17.96 4.83 -8.50
C ALA A 122 16.99 6.02 -8.36
N LEU A 123 16.95 6.67 -7.19
CA LEU A 123 16.05 7.81 -6.94
C LEU A 123 16.45 9.12 -7.67
N ARG A 124 17.58 9.12 -8.38
CA ARG A 124 17.93 10.19 -9.32
C ARG A 124 17.19 10.04 -10.66
N LEU A 125 16.70 8.85 -10.96
CA LEU A 125 15.90 8.55 -12.12
C LEU A 125 14.42 8.86 -11.83
N LYS A 126 13.65 9.12 -12.87
CA LYS A 126 12.23 9.48 -12.75
C LYS A 126 11.34 8.51 -13.53
N GLY A 127 10.13 8.33 -13.06
CA GLY A 127 9.10 7.55 -13.75
C GLY A 127 9.52 6.09 -14.02
N ASP A 128 9.38 5.66 -15.26
CA ASP A 128 9.59 4.27 -15.67
C ASP A 128 11.04 3.80 -15.54
N TYR A 129 12.02 4.71 -15.63
CA TYR A 129 13.44 4.36 -15.48
C TYR A 129 13.76 3.87 -14.06
N LEU A 130 13.08 4.41 -13.03
CA LEU A 130 13.21 3.93 -11.67
C LEU A 130 12.66 2.50 -11.55
N ALA A 131 11.52 2.23 -12.19
CA ALA A 131 10.93 0.89 -12.20
C ALA A 131 11.85 -0.14 -12.85
N ILE A 132 12.50 0.20 -13.98
CA ILE A 132 13.45 -0.68 -14.69
C ILE A 132 14.66 -0.98 -13.82
N VAL A 133 15.26 0.04 -13.17
CA VAL A 133 16.44 -0.17 -12.31
C VAL A 133 16.11 -0.99 -11.07
N THR A 134 14.96 -0.76 -10.45
CA THR A 134 14.53 -1.55 -9.28
C THR A 134 14.19 -2.99 -9.66
N LEU A 135 13.60 -3.22 -10.84
CA LEU A 135 13.38 -4.55 -11.38
C LEU A 135 14.71 -5.28 -11.64
N ALA A 136 15.65 -4.61 -12.30
CA ALA A 136 17.00 -5.16 -12.55
C ALA A 136 17.69 -5.55 -11.24
N PHE A 137 17.59 -4.71 -10.19
CA PHE A 137 18.08 -5.05 -8.87
C PHE A 137 17.46 -6.34 -8.33
N GLY A 138 16.13 -6.47 -8.40
CA GLY A 138 15.44 -7.69 -7.96
C GLY A 138 15.94 -8.95 -8.66
N GLU A 139 16.12 -8.89 -9.98
CA GLU A 139 16.64 -10.02 -10.77
C GLU A 139 18.14 -10.30 -10.50
N ILE A 140 18.96 -9.26 -10.25
CA ILE A 140 20.36 -9.43 -9.84
C ILE A 140 20.43 -10.15 -8.50
N VAL A 141 19.67 -9.71 -7.50
CA VAL A 141 19.64 -10.34 -6.17
C VAL A 141 19.22 -11.81 -6.28
N LYS A 142 18.15 -12.10 -7.01
CA LYS A 142 17.70 -13.46 -7.28
C LYS A 142 18.79 -14.29 -7.92
N SER A 143 19.45 -13.78 -8.96
CA SER A 143 20.53 -14.49 -9.66
C SER A 143 21.77 -14.73 -8.78
N VAL A 144 22.12 -13.75 -7.94
CA VAL A 144 23.23 -13.91 -6.97
C VAL A 144 22.96 -15.09 -6.05
N PHE A 145 21.79 -15.15 -5.39
CA PHE A 145 21.47 -16.27 -4.50
C PHE A 145 21.30 -17.60 -5.24
N GLN A 146 20.80 -17.58 -6.48
CA GLN A 146 20.65 -18.77 -7.30
C GLN A 146 22.00 -19.41 -7.69
N ASN A 147 23.04 -18.58 -7.90
CA ASN A 147 24.37 -19.01 -8.31
C ASN A 147 25.35 -19.14 -7.14
N THR A 148 24.91 -18.96 -5.90
CA THR A 148 25.75 -19.16 -4.71
C THR A 148 25.92 -20.64 -4.45
N ASN A 149 27.04 -21.02 -3.78
CA ASN A 149 27.33 -22.39 -3.41
C ASN A 149 26.23 -23.03 -2.57
N GLN A 150 25.95 -24.31 -2.82
CA GLN A 150 24.91 -25.07 -2.08
C GLN A 150 25.17 -25.11 -0.57
N GLU A 151 26.40 -25.15 -0.12
CA GLU A 151 26.77 -25.17 1.31
C GLU A 151 26.45 -23.85 2.03
N THR A 152 26.50 -22.70 1.33
CA THR A 152 26.31 -21.40 1.94
C THR A 152 24.84 -20.98 1.96
N PHE A 153 24.21 -20.93 0.82
CA PHE A 153 22.82 -20.45 0.65
C PHE A 153 21.93 -21.41 -0.15
N GLY A 154 22.37 -22.63 -0.36
CA GLY A 154 21.58 -23.66 -1.03
C GLY A 154 21.49 -23.54 -2.56
N GLY A 155 22.04 -22.47 -3.16
CA GLY A 155 22.07 -22.24 -4.61
C GLY A 155 20.68 -22.32 -5.26
N ALA A 156 20.63 -22.99 -6.42
CA ALA A 156 19.38 -23.17 -7.17
C ALA A 156 18.34 -24.06 -6.45
N LEU A 157 18.78 -24.98 -5.59
CA LEU A 157 17.88 -25.85 -4.81
C LEU A 157 17.19 -25.10 -3.68
N GLY A 158 17.78 -24.00 -3.20
CA GLY A 158 17.28 -23.22 -2.09
C GLY A 158 17.87 -23.62 -0.75
N MET A 159 17.68 -22.73 0.24
CA MET A 159 18.22 -22.86 1.60
C MET A 159 17.14 -23.39 2.55
N ALA A 160 17.48 -24.44 3.29
CA ALA A 160 16.63 -24.93 4.38
C ALA A 160 16.68 -23.96 5.56
N THR A 161 15.52 -23.67 6.13
CA THR A 161 15.35 -22.78 7.29
C THR A 161 14.73 -23.54 8.46
N PRO A 162 14.96 -23.10 9.72
CA PRO A 162 14.38 -23.78 10.87
C PRO A 162 12.87 -23.76 10.83
N ARG A 163 12.26 -24.87 11.22
CA ARG A 163 10.82 -24.94 11.40
C ARG A 163 10.46 -24.32 12.74
N TYR A 164 9.52 -23.39 12.73
CA TYR A 164 8.97 -22.81 13.95
C TYR A 164 7.59 -23.37 14.26
N ASP A 165 7.19 -23.31 15.54
CA ASP A 165 5.82 -23.67 15.91
C ASP A 165 4.83 -22.73 15.18
N ARG A 166 3.93 -23.32 14.41
CA ARG A 166 3.05 -22.59 13.50
C ARG A 166 2.10 -21.65 14.22
N ASN A 167 1.60 -22.04 15.40
CA ASN A 167 0.69 -21.19 16.18
C ASN A 167 1.39 -19.94 16.69
N THR A 168 2.62 -20.08 17.17
CA THR A 168 3.43 -18.97 17.67
C THR A 168 3.88 -18.06 16.51
N LEU A 169 4.26 -18.66 15.38
CA LEU A 169 4.64 -17.91 14.17
C LEU A 169 3.48 -17.04 13.67
N PHE A 170 2.28 -17.61 13.59
CA PHE A 170 1.06 -16.93 13.18
C PHE A 170 0.77 -15.69 14.05
N ILE A 171 0.80 -15.85 15.39
CA ILE A 171 0.53 -14.75 16.31
C ILE A 171 1.56 -13.64 16.12
N LEU A 172 2.84 -14.00 16.04
CA LEU A 172 3.93 -13.03 15.87
C LEU A 172 3.85 -12.30 14.53
N GLU A 173 3.48 -13.00 13.46
CA GLU A 173 3.31 -12.42 12.13
C GLU A 173 2.24 -11.33 12.12
N PHE A 174 1.08 -11.60 12.71
CA PHE A 174 0.03 -10.58 12.81
C PHE A 174 0.39 -9.42 13.74
N VAL A 175 1.19 -9.66 14.79
CA VAL A 175 1.79 -8.58 15.58
C VAL A 175 2.70 -7.71 14.72
N LEU A 176 3.52 -8.31 13.85
CA LEU A 176 4.37 -7.57 12.92
C LEU A 176 3.56 -6.83 11.84
N VAL A 177 2.42 -7.39 11.40
CA VAL A 177 1.45 -6.65 10.54
C VAL A 177 0.97 -5.40 11.27
N LEU A 178 0.57 -5.49 12.54
CA LEU A 178 0.15 -4.33 13.34
C LEU A 178 1.27 -3.30 13.52
N VAL A 179 2.49 -3.76 13.77
CA VAL A 179 3.69 -2.88 13.86
C VAL A 179 3.92 -2.17 12.53
N THR A 180 3.87 -2.90 11.41
CA THR A 180 4.01 -2.32 10.07
C THR A 180 2.96 -1.25 9.81
N LEU A 181 1.70 -1.54 10.11
CA LEU A 181 0.60 -0.58 10.00
C LEU A 181 0.81 0.64 10.89
N ALA A 182 1.27 0.42 12.14
CA ALA A 182 1.53 1.52 13.07
C ALA A 182 2.62 2.45 12.53
N VAL A 183 3.75 1.90 12.09
CA VAL A 183 4.87 2.68 11.57
C VAL A 183 4.46 3.44 10.30
N VAL A 184 3.85 2.75 9.34
CA VAL A 184 3.45 3.33 8.06
C VAL A 184 2.39 4.41 8.24
N GLN A 185 1.34 4.17 9.02
CA GLN A 185 0.29 5.16 9.26
C GLN A 185 0.80 6.37 10.04
N ASN A 186 1.68 6.17 11.05
CA ASN A 186 2.27 7.28 11.79
C ASN A 186 3.20 8.09 10.90
N LEU A 187 4.00 7.44 10.04
CA LEU A 187 4.86 8.12 9.08
C LEU A 187 4.04 9.01 8.13
N ILE A 188 2.97 8.48 7.53
CA ILE A 188 2.13 9.22 6.58
C ILE A 188 1.41 10.39 7.25
N ARG A 189 0.96 10.23 8.50
CA ARG A 189 0.26 11.31 9.25
C ARG A 189 1.20 12.35 9.85
N SER A 190 2.49 12.09 9.87
CA SER A 190 3.51 12.97 10.44
C SER A 190 3.80 14.19 9.55
N ARG A 191 4.71 15.06 10.01
CA ARG A 191 5.26 16.14 9.19
C ARG A 191 5.99 15.58 7.95
N HIS A 192 6.66 14.44 8.11
CA HIS A 192 7.34 13.75 7.01
C HIS A 192 6.36 13.25 5.95
N GLY A 193 5.20 12.70 6.36
CA GLY A 193 4.17 12.26 5.42
C GLY A 193 3.61 13.40 4.58
N ARG A 194 3.42 14.59 5.15
CA ARG A 194 3.00 15.76 4.37
C ARG A 194 4.04 16.19 3.34
N ALA A 195 5.33 16.13 3.69
CA ALA A 195 6.40 16.38 2.73
C ALA A 195 6.45 15.32 1.62
N ILE A 196 6.22 14.05 1.95
CA ILE A 196 6.16 12.95 0.98
C ILE A 196 5.02 13.17 -0.02
N THR A 197 3.81 13.50 0.45
CA THR A 197 2.66 13.76 -0.43
C THR A 197 2.85 15.02 -1.27
N ALA A 198 3.47 16.07 -0.74
CA ALA A 198 3.82 17.27 -1.50
C ALA A 198 4.80 16.95 -2.65
N ILE A 199 5.78 16.05 -2.42
CA ILE A 199 6.71 15.59 -3.47
C ILE A 199 5.95 14.83 -4.57
N ARG A 200 4.99 13.98 -4.20
CA ARG A 200 4.14 13.24 -5.15
C ARG A 200 3.33 14.18 -6.02
N ASP A 201 2.74 15.21 -5.42
CA ASP A 201 1.86 16.14 -6.14
C ASP A 201 2.66 17.05 -7.09
N SER A 202 3.81 17.59 -6.64
CA SER A 202 4.76 18.30 -7.50
C SER A 202 6.15 18.35 -6.87
N GLU A 203 7.10 17.62 -7.47
CA GLU A 203 8.51 17.64 -7.01
C GLU A 203 9.15 19.02 -7.12
N ILE A 204 8.80 19.78 -8.17
CA ILE A 204 9.35 21.13 -8.41
C ILE A 204 8.86 22.09 -7.34
N ALA A 205 7.55 22.10 -7.07
CA ALA A 205 6.97 22.95 -6.04
C ALA A 205 7.49 22.58 -4.63
N ALA A 206 7.63 21.29 -4.32
CA ALA A 206 8.19 20.83 -3.07
C ALA A 206 9.65 21.31 -2.86
N ARG A 207 10.48 21.30 -3.92
CA ARG A 207 11.85 21.86 -3.87
C ARG A 207 11.85 23.36 -3.66
N ALA A 208 10.94 24.08 -4.32
CA ALA A 208 10.83 25.52 -4.19
C ALA A 208 10.43 25.95 -2.75
N THR A 209 9.68 25.12 -2.04
CA THR A 209 9.33 25.33 -0.61
C THR A 209 10.40 24.85 0.37
N GLY A 210 11.59 24.45 -0.10
CA GLY A 210 12.72 24.03 0.74
C GLY A 210 12.68 22.57 1.19
N ILE A 211 11.80 21.72 0.63
CA ILE A 211 11.76 20.31 0.96
C ILE A 211 12.91 19.57 0.27
N ASN A 212 13.72 18.87 1.07
CA ASN A 212 14.78 18.02 0.52
C ASN A 212 14.21 16.72 -0.06
N VAL A 213 13.90 16.72 -1.35
CA VAL A 213 13.26 15.62 -2.07
C VAL A 213 14.05 14.32 -1.94
N THR A 214 15.37 14.35 -2.15
CA THR A 214 16.22 13.16 -2.11
C THR A 214 16.17 12.47 -0.73
N LYS A 215 16.21 13.25 0.34
CA LYS A 215 16.12 12.74 1.71
C LYS A 215 14.80 12.01 1.96
N TYR A 216 13.68 12.60 1.53
CA TYR A 216 12.36 12.00 1.75
C TYR A 216 12.10 10.78 0.86
N LYS A 217 12.53 10.83 -0.41
CA LYS A 217 12.49 9.65 -1.30
C LYS A 217 13.29 8.50 -0.72
N LEU A 218 14.53 8.76 -0.28
CA LEU A 218 15.39 7.74 0.32
C LEU A 218 14.80 7.18 1.62
N LEU A 219 14.23 8.03 2.49
CA LEU A 219 13.58 7.59 3.73
C LEU A 219 12.44 6.61 3.44
N VAL A 220 11.53 6.97 2.51
CA VAL A 220 10.40 6.12 2.13
C VAL A 220 10.88 4.79 1.56
N PHE A 221 11.86 4.82 0.68
CA PHE A 221 12.43 3.65 0.03
C PHE A 221 13.10 2.71 1.04
N THR A 222 13.86 3.28 1.98
CA THR A 222 14.54 2.52 3.05
C THR A 222 13.55 1.86 4.01
N VAL A 223 12.51 2.60 4.45
CA VAL A 223 11.46 2.04 5.32
C VAL A 223 10.68 0.94 4.60
N SER A 224 10.37 1.14 3.33
CA SER A 224 9.68 0.15 2.50
C SER A 224 10.54 -1.13 2.33
N ALA A 225 11.83 -0.99 2.05
CA ALA A 225 12.77 -2.10 1.95
C ALA A 225 12.94 -2.85 3.29
N PHE A 226 12.95 -2.15 4.43
CA PHE A 226 13.00 -2.75 5.76
C PHE A 226 11.84 -3.73 5.96
N PHE A 227 10.60 -3.28 5.73
CA PHE A 227 9.43 -4.14 5.91
C PHE A 227 9.34 -5.25 4.87
N ALA A 228 9.84 -5.04 3.65
CA ALA A 228 9.98 -6.13 2.68
C ALA A 228 10.96 -7.20 3.17
N GLY A 229 12.07 -6.79 3.79
CA GLY A 229 13.00 -7.71 4.44
C GLY A 229 12.38 -8.48 5.60
N VAL A 230 11.62 -7.80 6.46
CA VAL A 230 10.84 -8.43 7.55
C VAL A 230 9.91 -9.50 7.00
N ALA A 231 9.13 -9.18 5.96
CA ALA A 231 8.25 -10.14 5.28
C ALA A 231 9.02 -11.32 4.69
N GLY A 232 10.24 -11.08 4.20
CA GLY A 232 11.14 -12.13 3.70
C GLY A 232 11.57 -13.12 4.78
N VAL A 233 11.94 -12.64 5.96
CA VAL A 233 12.29 -13.50 7.09
C VAL A 233 11.10 -14.34 7.54
N LEU A 234 9.91 -13.72 7.68
CA LEU A 234 8.68 -14.45 8.02
C LEU A 234 8.37 -15.54 6.98
N TYR A 235 8.52 -15.20 5.70
CA TYR A 235 8.39 -16.17 4.61
C TYR A 235 9.35 -17.36 4.77
N SER A 236 10.59 -17.12 5.21
CA SER A 236 11.60 -18.18 5.39
C SER A 236 11.20 -19.17 6.49
N TYR A 237 10.64 -18.69 7.59
CA TYR A 237 10.16 -19.54 8.69
C TYR A 237 8.87 -20.30 8.33
N GLY A 238 7.94 -19.67 7.61
CA GLY A 238 6.65 -20.30 7.23
C GLY A 238 6.79 -21.41 6.18
N ASN A 239 7.80 -21.32 5.29
CA ASN A 239 7.96 -22.29 4.19
C ASN A 239 9.03 -23.39 4.47
N ASN A 240 9.83 -23.30 5.53
CA ASN A 240 10.93 -24.20 5.87
C ASN A 240 12.02 -24.31 4.78
N MET A 241 11.84 -23.67 3.64
CA MET A 241 12.75 -23.65 2.51
C MET A 241 12.59 -22.36 1.72
N VAL A 242 13.69 -21.69 1.45
CA VAL A 242 13.75 -20.45 0.68
C VAL A 242 14.36 -20.75 -0.69
N GLN A 243 13.61 -20.52 -1.76
CA GLN A 243 14.06 -20.68 -3.14
C GLN A 243 14.10 -19.31 -3.83
N SER A 244 15.26 -18.91 -4.36
CA SER A 244 15.45 -17.62 -5.03
C SER A 244 14.54 -17.45 -6.25
N ALA A 245 14.24 -18.51 -6.96
CA ALA A 245 13.36 -18.51 -8.13
C ALA A 245 11.98 -17.91 -7.86
N LYS A 246 11.48 -17.98 -6.61
CA LYS A 246 10.16 -17.43 -6.22
C LYS A 246 10.16 -15.91 -6.06
N PHE A 247 11.31 -15.27 -5.90
CA PHE A 247 11.46 -13.83 -5.70
C PHE A 247 11.78 -13.07 -7.00
N GLY A 248 11.32 -13.57 -8.14
CA GLY A 248 11.49 -12.91 -9.42
C GLY A 248 10.53 -11.74 -9.66
N TYR A 249 10.65 -11.12 -10.83
CA TYR A 249 9.84 -9.97 -11.25
C TYR A 249 8.33 -10.24 -11.19
N ASN A 250 7.88 -11.47 -11.47
CA ASN A 250 6.46 -11.85 -11.38
C ASN A 250 5.88 -11.60 -9.99
N TYR A 251 6.63 -11.92 -8.94
CA TYR A 251 6.19 -11.69 -7.57
C TYR A 251 6.17 -10.19 -7.22
N SER A 252 7.14 -9.40 -7.73
CA SER A 252 7.10 -7.94 -7.59
C SER A 252 5.87 -7.33 -8.25
N ILE A 253 5.50 -7.82 -9.45
CA ILE A 253 4.27 -7.40 -10.13
C ILE A 253 3.03 -7.79 -9.34
N GLU A 254 2.98 -8.99 -8.77
CA GLU A 254 1.86 -9.43 -7.93
C GLU A 254 1.66 -8.48 -6.73
N ILE A 255 2.74 -8.11 -6.02
CA ILE A 255 2.66 -7.14 -4.92
C ILE A 255 2.21 -5.75 -5.43
N LEU A 256 2.70 -5.31 -6.58
CA LEU A 256 2.26 -4.05 -7.19
C LEU A 256 0.76 -4.07 -7.51
N VAL A 257 0.25 -5.18 -8.07
CA VAL A 257 -1.18 -5.34 -8.36
C VAL A 257 -2.02 -5.24 -7.09
N MET A 258 -1.56 -5.81 -5.95
CA MET A 258 -2.23 -5.65 -4.66
C MET A 258 -2.38 -4.17 -4.26
N VAL A 259 -1.35 -3.35 -4.48
CA VAL A 259 -1.37 -1.92 -4.16
C VAL A 259 -2.25 -1.13 -5.12
N VAL A 260 -2.15 -1.40 -6.42
CA VAL A 260 -2.93 -0.70 -7.46
C VAL A 260 -4.42 -1.05 -7.33
N LEU A 261 -4.74 -2.33 -7.17
CA LEU A 261 -6.12 -2.79 -6.98
C LEU A 261 -6.75 -2.24 -5.70
N GLY A 262 -5.96 -2.15 -4.63
CA GLY A 262 -6.38 -1.55 -3.37
C GLY A 262 -6.62 -0.05 -3.44
N GLY A 263 -6.14 0.58 -4.51
CA GLY A 263 -6.16 2.01 -4.75
C GLY A 263 -4.92 2.70 -4.21
N MET A 264 -4.18 3.33 -5.11
CA MET A 264 -2.95 4.06 -4.79
C MET A 264 -3.20 5.11 -3.71
N GLY A 265 -2.41 5.08 -2.63
CA GLY A 265 -2.56 5.98 -1.49
C GLY A 265 -3.62 5.56 -0.45
N SER A 266 -4.23 4.38 -0.59
CA SER A 266 -5.17 3.82 0.37
C SER A 266 -4.60 2.59 1.08
N ILE A 267 -4.15 2.75 2.34
CA ILE A 267 -3.63 1.63 3.13
C ILE A 267 -4.71 0.54 3.33
N ASN A 268 -5.95 0.94 3.62
CA ASN A 268 -7.05 0.00 3.84
C ASN A 268 -7.38 -0.81 2.59
N GLY A 269 -7.35 -0.14 1.44
CA GLY A 269 -7.53 -0.79 0.17
C GLY A 269 -6.42 -1.81 -0.11
N SER A 270 -5.15 -1.45 0.14
CA SER A 270 -4.01 -2.36 -0.03
C SER A 270 -4.10 -3.59 0.88
N ILE A 271 -4.57 -3.46 2.13
CA ILE A 271 -4.79 -4.59 3.05
C ILE A 271 -5.85 -5.54 2.48
N ILE A 272 -7.00 -5.00 2.07
CA ILE A 272 -8.11 -5.81 1.54
C ILE A 272 -7.70 -6.48 0.23
N ALA A 273 -7.04 -5.76 -0.66
CA ALA A 273 -6.56 -6.30 -1.93
C ALA A 273 -5.51 -7.39 -1.72
N ALA A 274 -4.55 -7.21 -0.80
CA ALA A 274 -3.55 -8.21 -0.47
C ALA A 274 -4.21 -9.50 0.05
N ALA A 275 -5.16 -9.38 0.98
CA ALA A 275 -5.89 -10.53 1.49
C ALA A 275 -6.70 -11.24 0.38
N LEU A 276 -7.42 -10.48 -0.44
CA LEU A 276 -8.24 -11.02 -1.53
C LEU A 276 -7.40 -11.74 -2.59
N ILE A 277 -6.33 -11.11 -3.06
CA ILE A 277 -5.44 -11.64 -4.11
C ILE A 277 -4.73 -12.90 -3.61
N THR A 278 -4.19 -12.88 -2.39
CA THR A 278 -3.52 -14.03 -1.79
C THR A 278 -4.50 -15.19 -1.58
N PHE A 279 -5.71 -14.91 -1.08
CA PHE A 279 -6.78 -15.92 -0.95
C PHE A 279 -7.13 -16.52 -2.30
N LEU A 280 -7.34 -15.69 -3.33
CA LEU A 280 -7.70 -16.14 -4.67
C LEU A 280 -6.59 -17.02 -5.27
N ASN A 281 -5.32 -16.57 -5.20
CA ASN A 281 -4.19 -17.31 -5.74
C ASN A 281 -4.04 -18.69 -5.09
N LEU A 282 -4.12 -18.78 -3.77
CA LEU A 282 -4.02 -20.05 -3.05
C LEU A 282 -5.21 -20.96 -3.29
N LYS A 283 -6.43 -20.43 -3.34
CA LYS A 283 -7.63 -21.24 -3.65
C LYS A 283 -7.65 -21.72 -5.09
N LEU A 284 -7.21 -20.90 -6.05
CA LEU A 284 -7.03 -21.35 -7.42
C LEU A 284 -6.02 -22.51 -7.51
N ALA A 285 -4.90 -22.41 -6.79
CA ALA A 285 -3.88 -23.46 -6.74
C ALA A 285 -4.43 -24.79 -6.19
N THR A 286 -5.37 -24.72 -5.24
CA THR A 286 -5.99 -25.95 -4.68
C THR A 286 -7.08 -26.54 -5.58
N VAL A 287 -7.79 -25.73 -6.36
CA VAL A 287 -8.88 -26.14 -7.24
C VAL A 287 -8.35 -26.63 -8.59
N LEU A 288 -7.38 -25.91 -9.16
CA LEU A 288 -6.77 -26.22 -10.45
C LEU A 288 -5.55 -27.12 -10.25
N THR A 289 -5.78 -28.42 -10.06
CA THR A 289 -4.72 -29.42 -9.88
C THR A 289 -4.52 -30.28 -11.14
N GLY A 290 -3.39 -30.97 -11.24
CA GLY A 290 -3.07 -31.83 -12.38
C GLY A 290 -2.89 -31.07 -13.69
N ASN A 291 -3.50 -31.51 -14.78
CA ASN A 291 -3.35 -30.87 -16.10
C ASN A 291 -3.90 -29.43 -16.17
N LEU A 292 -4.80 -29.06 -15.25
CA LEU A 292 -5.36 -27.72 -15.18
C LEU A 292 -4.47 -26.73 -14.43
N ALA A 293 -3.42 -27.20 -13.74
CA ALA A 293 -2.47 -26.33 -13.03
C ALA A 293 -1.77 -25.33 -13.97
N VAL A 294 -1.56 -25.68 -15.23
CA VAL A 294 -0.99 -24.79 -16.25
C VAL A 294 -1.90 -23.57 -16.50
N LEU A 295 -3.20 -23.75 -16.38
CA LEU A 295 -4.21 -22.68 -16.57
C LEU A 295 -4.34 -21.75 -15.35
N GLN A 296 -3.78 -22.11 -14.19
CA GLN A 296 -3.91 -21.34 -12.95
C GLN A 296 -3.50 -19.88 -13.13
N ASN A 297 -2.33 -19.64 -13.71
CA ASN A 297 -1.82 -18.28 -13.90
C ASN A 297 -2.66 -17.49 -14.91
N MET A 298 -3.20 -18.16 -15.94
CA MET A 298 -4.07 -17.54 -16.94
C MET A 298 -5.41 -17.14 -16.32
N VAL A 299 -6.06 -18.03 -15.57
CA VAL A 299 -7.32 -17.76 -14.88
C VAL A 299 -7.13 -16.65 -13.83
N TYR A 300 -6.04 -16.72 -13.08
CA TYR A 300 -5.68 -15.69 -12.11
C TYR A 300 -5.53 -14.31 -12.78
N ALA A 301 -4.78 -14.22 -13.87
CA ALA A 301 -4.61 -12.98 -14.62
C ALA A 301 -5.94 -12.45 -15.18
N LEU A 302 -6.80 -13.33 -15.72
CA LEU A 302 -8.11 -12.96 -16.24
C LEU A 302 -9.02 -12.40 -15.14
N VAL A 303 -9.06 -13.04 -13.97
CA VAL A 303 -9.82 -12.54 -12.82
C VAL A 303 -9.31 -11.18 -12.36
N LEU A 304 -7.98 -10.99 -12.29
CA LEU A 304 -7.40 -9.69 -11.95
C LEU A 304 -7.78 -8.60 -12.94
N ILE A 305 -7.71 -8.88 -14.25
CA ILE A 305 -8.11 -7.95 -15.30
C ILE A 305 -9.58 -7.55 -15.12
N LEU A 306 -10.46 -8.51 -14.90
CA LEU A 306 -11.89 -8.25 -14.67
C LEU A 306 -12.11 -7.37 -13.43
N ILE A 307 -11.40 -7.62 -12.33
CA ILE A 307 -11.50 -6.80 -11.12
C ILE A 307 -11.00 -5.36 -11.37
N VAL A 308 -9.89 -5.21 -12.09
CA VAL A 308 -9.33 -3.88 -12.44
C VAL A 308 -10.28 -3.12 -13.35
N ILE A 309 -10.84 -3.79 -14.38
CA ILE A 309 -11.84 -3.18 -15.27
C ILE A 309 -13.08 -2.76 -14.46
N TYR A 310 -13.60 -3.64 -13.60
CA TYR A 310 -14.75 -3.32 -12.74
C TYR A 310 -14.49 -2.08 -11.86
N ASN A 311 -13.30 -1.96 -11.29
CA ASN A 311 -12.96 -0.84 -10.42
C ASN A 311 -12.74 0.49 -11.18
N ASN A 312 -12.21 0.44 -12.40
CA ASN A 312 -11.77 1.63 -13.13
C ASN A 312 -12.65 2.03 -14.30
N ALA A 313 -13.51 1.11 -14.83
CA ALA A 313 -14.33 1.41 -16.01
C ALA A 313 -15.39 2.49 -15.71
N PRO A 314 -15.39 3.60 -16.45
CA PRO A 314 -16.39 4.66 -16.30
C PRO A 314 -17.81 4.19 -16.63
N ALA A 315 -17.96 3.23 -17.55
CA ALA A 315 -19.26 2.66 -17.93
C ALA A 315 -19.94 1.90 -16.76
N LEU A 316 -19.17 1.35 -15.82
CA LEU A 316 -19.68 0.64 -14.65
C LEU A 316 -19.92 1.53 -13.43
N LYS A 317 -19.70 2.85 -13.55
CA LYS A 317 -19.90 3.80 -12.44
C LYS A 317 -21.31 3.75 -11.87
N GLY A 318 -22.32 3.73 -12.73
CA GLY A 318 -23.73 3.64 -12.30
C GLY A 318 -24.08 2.34 -11.60
N PHE A 319 -23.54 1.21 -12.08
CA PHE A 319 -23.73 -0.10 -11.46
C PHE A 319 -23.01 -0.17 -10.09
N ARG A 320 -21.79 0.34 -10.01
CA ARG A 320 -21.00 0.42 -8.78
C ARG A 320 -21.64 1.32 -7.73
N GLU A 321 -22.26 2.44 -8.12
CA GLU A 321 -22.97 3.33 -7.22
C GLU A 321 -24.25 2.70 -6.66
N LYS A 322 -24.93 1.86 -7.44
CA LYS A 322 -26.14 1.16 -7.02
C LYS A 322 -25.81 0.02 -6.02
N TYR A 323 -24.70 -0.69 -6.20
CA TYR A 323 -24.27 -1.83 -5.37
C TYR A 323 -23.13 -1.51 -4.41
N ASN A 324 -22.88 -0.24 -4.09
CA ASN A 324 -21.77 0.16 -3.24
C ASN A 324 -22.01 -0.27 -1.78
N LEU A 325 -21.28 -1.31 -1.35
CA LEU A 325 -21.28 -1.83 0.03
C LEU A 325 -21.05 -0.70 1.06
N ARG A 326 -20.29 0.33 0.69
CA ARG A 326 -20.05 1.50 1.52
C ARG A 326 -21.32 2.30 1.80
N ARG A 327 -22.22 2.44 0.82
CA ARG A 327 -23.55 3.06 1.01
C ARG A 327 -24.48 2.18 1.85
N LEU A 328 -24.35 0.85 1.73
CA LEU A 328 -25.11 -0.10 2.55
C LEU A 328 -24.65 -0.03 4.01
N ILE A 329 -23.34 -0.01 4.26
CA ILE A 329 -22.73 0.16 5.59
C ILE A 329 -23.03 1.56 6.15
N ASP A 330 -22.91 2.61 5.35
CA ASP A 330 -23.29 3.98 5.75
C ASP A 330 -24.80 4.11 6.04
N ARG A 331 -25.68 3.34 5.37
CA ARG A 331 -27.11 3.26 5.74
C ARG A 331 -27.34 2.56 7.07
N LEU A 332 -26.57 1.52 7.38
CA LEU A 332 -26.66 0.76 8.63
C LEU A 332 -26.10 1.53 9.84
N PHE A 333 -25.04 2.33 9.61
CA PHE A 333 -24.33 3.07 10.67
C PHE A 333 -24.60 4.58 10.68
N ARG A 334 -25.42 5.12 9.76
CA ARG A 334 -25.79 6.53 9.76
C ARG A 334 -26.79 6.79 10.88
N HIS A 335 -26.29 7.17 12.03
CA HIS A 335 -27.05 8.00 12.95
C HIS A 335 -27.47 9.24 12.15
N ARG A 336 -28.77 9.50 12.14
CA ARG A 336 -29.44 10.63 11.49
C ARG A 336 -28.60 11.92 11.64
N LYS A 337 -27.92 12.33 10.59
CA LYS A 337 -27.60 13.75 10.42
C LYS A 337 -28.88 14.40 9.96
N ASP A 338 -29.30 15.44 10.66
CA ASP A 338 -30.49 16.20 10.33
C ASP A 338 -30.46 16.61 8.86
N PRO A 339 -31.50 16.28 8.08
CA PRO A 339 -31.53 16.63 6.65
C PRO A 339 -31.57 18.15 6.40
N ALA A 340 -31.93 18.96 7.42
CA ALA A 340 -31.92 20.41 7.34
C ALA A 340 -30.49 20.99 7.21
N PHE A 341 -29.50 20.46 7.95
CA PHE A 341 -28.12 20.96 7.91
C PHE A 341 -27.41 20.69 6.58
N VAL A 342 -27.74 19.56 5.93
CA VAL A 342 -27.16 19.20 4.63
C VAL A 342 -27.72 20.08 3.50
N ARG A 343 -28.98 20.49 3.62
CA ARG A 343 -29.63 21.38 2.62
C ARG A 343 -29.14 22.83 2.70
N GLU A 344 -28.84 23.33 3.89
CA GLU A 344 -28.24 24.67 4.05
C GLU A 344 -26.80 24.74 3.50
N ASP A 345 -26.01 23.69 3.70
CA ASP A 345 -24.64 23.63 3.16
C ASP A 345 -24.64 23.51 1.62
N GLU A 346 -25.49 22.66 1.03
CA GLU A 346 -25.62 22.55 -0.42
C GLU A 346 -26.16 23.85 -1.05
N ALA A 347 -27.14 24.47 -0.43
CA ALA A 347 -27.67 25.74 -0.90
C ALA A 347 -26.70 26.92 -0.75
N SER A 348 -25.75 26.86 0.20
CA SER A 348 -24.68 27.87 0.34
C SER A 348 -23.63 27.73 -0.73
N TRP A 349 -23.29 26.49 -1.15
CA TRP A 349 -22.33 26.25 -2.22
C TRP A 349 -22.87 26.57 -3.61
N GLU A 350 -24.20 26.41 -3.86
CA GLU A 350 -24.83 26.83 -5.11
C GLU A 350 -24.84 28.35 -5.29
N ARG A 351 -24.74 29.13 -4.20
CA ARG A 351 -24.66 30.59 -4.24
C ARG A 351 -23.30 31.15 -4.56
N ILE A 352 -22.27 30.36 -4.47
CA ILE A 352 -20.88 30.77 -4.83
C ILE A 352 -20.70 30.46 -6.31
N PRO A 353 -20.56 31.48 -7.19
CA PRO A 353 -20.29 31.22 -8.60
C PRO A 353 -18.96 30.47 -8.74
N THR A 354 -19.05 29.16 -8.99
CA THR A 354 -17.88 28.29 -9.15
C THR A 354 -17.32 28.31 -10.59
N LYS A 355 -17.98 29.04 -11.49
CA LYS A 355 -17.52 29.32 -12.85
C LYS A 355 -17.30 30.82 -12.98
N ILE A 356 -16.04 31.22 -13.00
CA ILE A 356 -15.64 32.51 -13.54
C ILE A 356 -15.78 32.33 -15.06
N GLU A 357 -16.73 33.03 -15.67
CA GLU A 357 -16.87 32.99 -17.13
C GLU A 357 -15.61 33.64 -17.74
N MET A 358 -15.05 32.98 -18.76
CA MET A 358 -13.80 33.42 -19.41
C MET A 358 -13.93 34.87 -19.93
N ASP A 359 -15.14 35.28 -20.29
CA ASP A 359 -15.44 36.63 -20.75
C ASP A 359 -15.35 37.69 -19.63
N GLU A 360 -15.57 37.33 -18.37
CA GLU A 360 -15.36 38.23 -17.21
C GLU A 360 -13.86 38.43 -16.93
N LEU A 361 -13.01 37.41 -17.09
CA LEU A 361 -11.56 37.50 -16.95
C LEU A 361 -10.92 38.31 -18.06
N LEU A 362 -11.38 38.12 -19.30
CA LEU A 362 -10.83 38.81 -20.46
C LEU A 362 -11.27 40.28 -20.54
N SER A 363 -12.44 40.62 -20.00
CA SER A 363 -12.93 42.02 -19.99
C SER A 363 -12.14 42.89 -19.01
N VAL A 364 -11.60 42.35 -17.95
CA VAL A 364 -10.82 43.10 -16.94
C VAL A 364 -9.39 43.36 -17.40
N ASP A 365 -8.76 42.40 -18.13
CA ASP A 365 -7.33 42.48 -18.50
C ASP A 365 -7.09 43.17 -19.85
N LEU A 366 -8.09 43.28 -20.74
CA LEU A 366 -7.90 43.78 -22.11
C LEU A 366 -8.22 45.27 -22.31
N ARG A 367 -8.70 45.98 -21.28
CA ARG A 367 -8.99 47.42 -21.34
C ARG A 367 -8.39 48.23 -20.19
N PRO A 368 -7.03 48.22 -20.02
CA PRO A 368 -6.41 49.08 -19.01
C PRO A 368 -6.52 50.53 -19.46
N GLY A 369 -7.41 51.29 -18.87
CA GLY A 369 -7.58 52.74 -19.10
C GLY A 369 -9.00 53.21 -19.44
N GLU A 370 -9.95 52.33 -19.57
CA GLU A 370 -11.33 52.72 -19.85
C GLU A 370 -12.15 53.06 -18.60
N TYR A 371 -11.65 52.72 -17.40
CA TYR A 371 -12.32 53.02 -16.13
C TYR A 371 -11.40 53.87 -15.25
N PRO A 372 -11.85 55.01 -14.71
CA PRO A 372 -11.11 55.71 -13.69
C PRO A 372 -11.01 54.86 -12.43
N GLU A 373 -9.85 54.94 -11.72
CA GLU A 373 -9.61 54.22 -10.48
C GLU A 373 -10.78 54.40 -9.50
N GLY A 374 -11.58 53.37 -9.26
CA GLY A 374 -12.64 53.30 -8.26
C GLY A 374 -14.08 53.14 -8.77
N GLU A 375 -14.33 53.12 -10.07
CA GLU A 375 -15.68 52.88 -10.61
C GLU A 375 -15.79 51.42 -11.15
N ILE A 376 -16.59 50.59 -10.49
CA ILE A 376 -17.02 49.29 -11.00
C ILE A 376 -18.17 49.50 -11.95
N PRO A 377 -18.14 49.10 -13.24
CA PRO A 377 -19.25 49.24 -14.14
C PRO A 377 -20.47 48.49 -13.64
N GLU A 378 -21.60 49.17 -13.55
CA GLU A 378 -22.90 48.53 -13.27
C GLU A 378 -23.19 47.50 -14.37
N LYS A 379 -23.62 46.30 -13.96
CA LYS A 379 -24.01 45.23 -14.89
C LYS A 379 -25.10 45.79 -15.84
N PRO A 380 -24.95 45.59 -17.17
CA PRO A 380 -26.02 45.94 -18.08
C PRO A 380 -27.29 45.17 -17.73
N ASP A 381 -28.37 45.90 -17.46
CA ASP A 381 -29.69 45.32 -17.24
C ASP A 381 -30.05 44.34 -18.36
N LYS A 382 -30.33 43.10 -17.99
CA LYS A 382 -30.98 42.15 -18.91
C LYS A 382 -32.29 42.74 -19.36
N LYS A 383 -32.31 43.42 -20.52
CA LYS A 383 -33.53 43.74 -21.20
C LYS A 383 -34.28 42.44 -21.45
N THR A 384 -35.41 42.35 -20.80
CA THR A 384 -36.48 41.42 -21.09
C THR A 384 -36.90 41.66 -22.55
N ASP A 385 -36.43 40.85 -23.47
CA ASP A 385 -37.05 40.75 -24.78
C ASP A 385 -38.41 40.07 -24.61
N GLY A 386 -39.40 40.93 -24.54
CA GLY A 386 -40.79 40.57 -24.58
C GLY A 386 -41.17 39.95 -25.92
N LYS A 387 -42.09 39.05 -25.83
CA LYS A 387 -42.92 38.52 -26.86
C LYS A 387 -43.23 39.53 -27.96
N GLU A 388 -43.02 39.14 -29.20
CA GLU A 388 -43.99 39.49 -30.28
C GLU A 388 -43.96 38.43 -31.39
N SER A 389 -45.07 37.80 -31.47
CA SER A 389 -45.90 37.27 -32.55
C SER A 389 -45.33 37.34 -34.00
N ARG A 390 -45.10 36.26 -34.66
CA ARG A 390 -45.92 35.80 -35.81
C ARG A 390 -45.50 34.43 -36.27
#